data_c39895ca0417b44202767a0fde0787d8
#
_entry.id   c39895ca0417b44202767a0fde0787d8
#
_cell.length_a   1.000
_cell.length_b   1.000
_cell.length_c   1.000
_cell.angle_alpha   90.00
_cell.angle_beta   90.00
_cell.angle_gamma   90.00
#
_symmetry.space_group_name_H-M   'P 1'
#
loop_
_entity.id
_entity.type
_entity.pdbx_description
1 polymer ?
#
loop_
_entity_poly.entity_id
_entity_poly.type
_entity_poly.pdbx_seq_one_letter_code
_entity_poly.pdbx_strand_id
1 'polypeptide(L)'
;MAHQERKKIMKIWKKIVLGVSLVSLFLGGGLATWGYSQGGLTDLQNQTKNELDYVKKEVDDFNKIDIKSSSYNLLIKSADVNKATISYYQKIKNPIDTTVKDGQLAINDNNTKLDSTSKKHINFFGLKDLISLSSAIDQEVRKQTIIITLPKKQTIDFLKADLATGNLDLSNSTVRQADINLNIGTWLLLKW
;
A
#
# COMPACT_ATOMS: atom_id res chain seq x y z
N MET A 1 -64.98 5.99 -16.62
CA MET A 1 -64.60 4.64 -16.16
C MET A 1 -63.04 4.41 -16.14
N ALA A 2 -62.29 4.81 -17.15
CA ALA A 2 -60.82 4.55 -17.22
C ALA A 2 -59.97 5.16 -16.09
N HIS A 3 -60.41 6.25 -15.46
CA HIS A 3 -59.60 6.93 -14.42
C HIS A 3 -59.68 6.21 -13.04
N GLN A 4 -60.76 5.53 -12.73
CA GLN A 4 -60.90 4.73 -11.52
C GLN A 4 -60.09 3.42 -11.61
N GLU A 5 -60.04 2.80 -12.75
CA GLU A 5 -59.26 1.58 -12.97
C GLU A 5 -57.76 1.82 -12.80
N ARG A 6 -57.25 2.92 -13.36
CA ARG A 6 -55.82 3.30 -13.19
C ARG A 6 -55.44 3.51 -11.71
N LYS A 7 -56.33 4.13 -10.91
CA LYS A 7 -56.09 4.31 -9.46
C LYS A 7 -56.06 2.97 -8.70
N LYS A 8 -56.86 2.02 -9.12
CA LYS A 8 -56.91 0.68 -8.51
C LYS A 8 -55.67 -0.14 -8.82
N ILE A 9 -55.21 -0.11 -10.06
CA ILE A 9 -53.99 -0.77 -10.51
C ILE A 9 -52.75 -0.16 -9.79
N MET A 10 -52.66 1.16 -9.69
CA MET A 10 -51.59 1.84 -8.98
C MET A 10 -51.52 1.50 -7.49
N LYS A 11 -52.65 1.29 -6.83
CA LYS A 11 -52.71 0.84 -5.42
C LYS A 11 -52.20 -0.60 -5.27
N ILE A 12 -52.50 -1.46 -6.22
CA ILE A 12 -52.08 -2.88 -6.21
C ILE A 12 -50.56 -2.94 -6.44
N TRP A 13 -50.05 -2.20 -7.41
CA TRP A 13 -48.58 -2.10 -7.68
C TRP A 13 -47.79 -1.61 -6.49
N LYS A 14 -48.28 -0.58 -5.78
CA LYS A 14 -47.63 -0.08 -4.56
C LYS A 14 -47.57 -1.16 -3.47
N LYS A 15 -48.59 -1.98 -3.30
CA LYS A 15 -48.59 -3.09 -2.33
C LYS A 15 -47.59 -4.19 -2.74
N ILE A 16 -47.52 -4.51 -4.03
CA ILE A 16 -46.57 -5.52 -4.53
C ILE A 16 -45.12 -5.04 -4.33
N VAL A 17 -44.81 -3.81 -4.72
CA VAL A 17 -43.46 -3.24 -4.54
C VAL A 17 -43.08 -3.20 -3.06
N LEU A 18 -44.00 -2.77 -2.19
CA LEU A 18 -43.76 -2.76 -0.75
C LEU A 18 -43.51 -4.19 -0.19
N GLY A 19 -44.28 -5.17 -0.66
CA GLY A 19 -44.10 -6.57 -0.25
C GLY A 19 -42.73 -7.14 -0.68
N VAL A 20 -42.35 -6.90 -1.94
CA VAL A 20 -41.03 -7.33 -2.47
C VAL A 20 -39.90 -6.67 -1.72
N SER A 21 -40.00 -5.36 -1.44
CA SER A 21 -38.98 -4.64 -0.69
C SER A 21 -38.79 -5.19 0.71
N LEU A 22 -39.89 -5.51 1.39
CA LEU A 22 -39.87 -6.08 2.75
C LEU A 22 -39.21 -7.46 2.77
N VAL A 23 -39.55 -8.32 1.81
CA VAL A 23 -38.95 -9.66 1.67
C VAL A 23 -37.47 -9.54 1.36
N SER A 24 -37.06 -8.64 0.48
CA SER A 24 -35.64 -8.41 0.16
C SER A 24 -34.85 -7.92 1.37
N LEU A 25 -35.45 -7.09 2.22
CA LEU A 25 -34.84 -6.57 3.43
C LEU A 25 -34.61 -7.67 4.48
N PHE A 26 -35.60 -8.57 4.64
CA PHE A 26 -35.47 -9.73 5.52
C PHE A 26 -34.45 -10.76 5.01
N LEU A 27 -34.43 -11.04 3.71
CA LEU A 27 -33.45 -11.95 3.12
C LEU A 27 -32.03 -11.36 3.19
N GLY A 28 -31.87 -10.09 2.82
CA GLY A 28 -30.59 -9.41 2.89
C GLY A 28 -30.07 -9.27 4.31
N GLY A 29 -30.93 -8.86 5.24
CA GLY A 29 -30.58 -8.76 6.66
C GLY A 29 -30.27 -10.11 7.30
N GLY A 30 -31.04 -11.15 6.95
CA GLY A 30 -30.79 -12.51 7.44
C GLY A 30 -29.47 -13.09 6.95
N LEU A 31 -29.13 -12.91 5.68
CA LEU A 31 -27.85 -13.34 5.13
C LEU A 31 -26.66 -12.56 5.70
N ALA A 32 -26.84 -11.25 5.92
CA ALA A 32 -25.81 -10.42 6.54
C ALA A 32 -25.53 -10.81 8.00
N THR A 33 -26.59 -11.05 8.80
CA THR A 33 -26.44 -11.51 10.20
C THR A 33 -25.89 -12.92 10.27
N TRP A 34 -26.27 -13.81 9.37
CA TRP A 34 -25.71 -15.15 9.30
C TRP A 34 -24.23 -15.14 8.91
N GLY A 35 -23.85 -14.38 7.88
CA GLY A 35 -22.45 -14.20 7.49
C GLY A 35 -21.60 -13.59 8.62
N TYR A 36 -22.17 -12.63 9.38
CA TYR A 36 -21.52 -12.06 10.56
C TYR A 36 -21.34 -13.11 11.68
N SER A 37 -22.39 -13.92 11.97
CA SER A 37 -22.36 -14.95 13.02
C SER A 37 -21.39 -16.10 12.70
N GLN A 38 -21.14 -16.37 11.41
CA GLN A 38 -20.14 -17.35 10.97
C GLN A 38 -18.70 -16.80 10.96
N GLY A 39 -18.48 -15.59 11.47
CA GLY A 39 -17.15 -15.01 11.56
C GLY A 39 -16.62 -14.41 10.27
N GLY A 40 -17.46 -14.19 9.27
CA GLY A 40 -17.03 -13.70 7.95
C GLY A 40 -16.26 -12.39 7.98
N LEU A 41 -16.55 -11.48 8.91
CA LEU A 41 -15.75 -10.26 9.13
C LEU A 41 -14.45 -10.57 9.86
N THR A 42 -14.45 -11.50 10.79
CA THR A 42 -13.25 -11.91 11.55
C THR A 42 -12.27 -12.64 10.65
N ASP A 43 -12.77 -13.49 9.75
CA ASP A 43 -11.94 -14.18 8.75
C ASP A 43 -11.32 -13.21 7.75
N LEU A 44 -12.07 -12.22 7.27
CA LEU A 44 -11.54 -11.15 6.41
C LEU A 44 -10.49 -10.29 7.14
N GLN A 45 -10.72 -9.96 8.41
CA GLN A 45 -9.76 -9.22 9.23
C GLN A 45 -8.52 -10.06 9.57
N ASN A 46 -8.69 -11.35 9.81
CA ASN A 46 -7.58 -12.27 10.11
C ASN A 46 -6.76 -12.61 8.87
N GLN A 47 -7.38 -12.76 7.70
CA GLN A 47 -6.67 -12.93 6.43
C GLN A 47 -5.79 -11.72 6.12
N THR A 48 -6.27 -10.50 6.39
CA THR A 48 -5.50 -9.26 6.17
C THR A 48 -4.44 -9.02 7.25
N LYS A 49 -4.68 -9.45 8.50
CA LYS A 49 -3.71 -9.28 9.60
C LYS A 49 -2.53 -10.24 9.57
N ASN A 50 -2.72 -11.44 9.02
CA ASN A 50 -1.70 -12.51 9.10
C ASN A 50 -0.74 -12.57 7.90
N GLU A 51 -0.89 -11.71 6.90
CA GLU A 51 -0.04 -11.76 5.70
C GLU A 51 1.14 -10.80 5.69
N LEU A 52 1.15 -9.75 6.54
CA LEU A 52 2.20 -8.74 6.54
C LEU A 52 2.90 -8.66 7.89
N ASP A 53 4.21 -8.80 7.85
CA ASP A 53 5.11 -8.59 8.97
C ASP A 53 5.83 -7.24 8.83
N TYR A 54 5.91 -6.48 9.93
CA TYR A 54 6.64 -5.22 9.95
C TYR A 54 8.08 -5.45 10.38
N VAL A 55 8.99 -5.15 9.49
CA VAL A 55 10.43 -5.23 9.73
C VAL A 55 10.99 -3.82 9.94
N LYS A 56 11.73 -3.62 11.02
CA LYS A 56 12.58 -2.44 11.24
C LYS A 56 13.91 -2.92 11.78
N LYS A 57 14.99 -2.60 11.07
CA LYS A 57 16.33 -3.02 11.46
C LYS A 57 17.35 -1.91 11.22
N GLU A 58 18.32 -1.82 12.12
CA GLU A 58 19.55 -1.08 11.87
C GLU A 58 20.42 -1.85 10.88
N VAL A 59 21.14 -1.15 10.09
CA VAL A 59 22.08 -1.72 9.10
C VAL A 59 23.45 -1.13 9.28
N ASP A 60 24.47 -1.89 8.85
CA ASP A 60 25.85 -1.44 8.83
C ASP A 60 26.03 -0.29 7.85
N ASP A 61 27.17 0.40 7.94
CA ASP A 61 27.47 1.56 7.11
C ASP A 61 27.55 1.17 5.62
N PHE A 62 26.92 1.99 4.80
CA PHE A 62 26.93 1.86 3.35
C PHE A 62 26.92 3.24 2.69
N ASN A 63 27.42 3.30 1.47
CA ASN A 63 27.37 4.50 0.62
C ASN A 63 26.80 4.21 -0.78
N LYS A 64 26.42 2.95 -1.04
CA LYS A 64 25.76 2.53 -2.27
C LYS A 64 24.47 1.80 -1.95
N ILE A 65 23.49 1.97 -2.82
CA ILE A 65 22.18 1.34 -2.68
C ILE A 65 21.83 0.68 -4.02
N ASP A 66 21.43 -0.59 -3.99
CA ASP A 66 20.88 -1.32 -5.14
C ASP A 66 19.53 -1.91 -4.74
N ILE A 67 18.46 -1.43 -5.35
CA ILE A 67 17.10 -1.84 -5.03
C ILE A 67 16.42 -2.38 -6.26
N LYS A 68 15.82 -3.57 -6.12
CA LYS A 68 14.91 -4.16 -7.09
C LYS A 68 13.59 -4.47 -6.42
N SER A 69 12.52 -3.86 -6.90
CA SER A 69 11.19 -4.08 -6.36
C SER A 69 10.12 -4.08 -7.44
N SER A 70 9.18 -5.01 -7.29
CA SER A 70 8.04 -5.13 -8.20
C SER A 70 6.86 -4.24 -7.81
N SER A 71 6.70 -3.89 -6.52
CA SER A 71 5.46 -3.29 -6.02
C SER A 71 5.59 -2.35 -4.82
N TYR A 72 6.79 -1.96 -4.44
CA TYR A 72 6.99 -1.04 -3.31
C TYR A 72 7.37 0.36 -3.78
N ASN A 73 6.86 1.35 -3.05
CA ASN A 73 7.42 2.71 -3.07
C ASN A 73 8.74 2.72 -2.31
N LEU A 74 9.64 3.61 -2.68
CA LEU A 74 10.93 3.82 -2.01
C LEU A 74 11.00 5.24 -1.48
N LEU A 75 11.20 5.37 -0.16
CA LEU A 75 11.48 6.64 0.51
C LEU A 75 12.88 6.58 1.13
N ILE A 76 13.79 7.44 0.67
CA ILE A 76 15.10 7.65 1.29
C ILE A 76 15.08 9.02 1.95
N LYS A 77 15.29 9.07 3.26
CA LYS A 77 15.27 10.30 4.04
C LYS A 77 16.40 10.37 5.03
N SER A 78 16.88 11.59 5.33
CA SER A 78 17.80 11.84 6.41
C SER A 78 17.08 12.24 7.69
N ALA A 79 17.56 11.77 8.82
CA ALA A 79 17.03 12.08 10.14
C ALA A 79 18.16 12.17 11.17
N ASP A 80 17.79 12.63 12.38
CA ASP A 80 18.72 12.69 13.52
C ASP A 80 18.84 11.30 14.16
N VAL A 81 19.56 10.43 13.50
CA VAL A 81 19.84 9.06 13.93
C VAL A 81 21.34 8.79 13.85
N ASN A 82 21.83 7.87 14.69
CA ASN A 82 23.25 7.51 14.72
C ASN A 82 23.61 6.46 13.68
N LYS A 83 22.65 5.57 13.34
CA LYS A 83 22.81 4.51 12.34
C LYS A 83 21.69 4.54 11.34
N ALA A 84 21.98 4.10 10.14
CA ALA A 84 20.97 3.91 9.12
C ALA A 84 19.98 2.81 9.54
N THR A 85 18.71 3.03 9.24
CA THR A 85 17.65 2.04 9.49
C THR A 85 16.85 1.80 8.25
N ILE A 86 16.38 0.56 8.09
CA ILE A 86 15.43 0.16 7.05
C ILE A 86 14.15 -0.29 7.71
N SER A 87 13.02 0.16 7.19
CA SER A 87 11.72 -0.32 7.64
C SER A 87 10.77 -0.54 6.48
N TYR A 88 10.03 -1.63 6.54
CA TYR A 88 9.05 -2.04 5.52
C TYR A 88 8.09 -3.08 6.08
N TYR A 89 6.98 -3.29 5.39
CA TYR A 89 6.11 -4.43 5.59
C TYR A 89 6.41 -5.47 4.52
N GLN A 90 6.47 -6.73 4.89
CA GLN A 90 6.72 -7.84 3.97
C GLN A 90 5.67 -8.93 4.12
N LYS A 91 5.45 -9.71 3.08
CA LYS A 91 4.65 -10.94 3.18
C LYS A 91 5.48 -12.02 3.88
N ILE A 92 4.90 -12.70 4.86
CA ILE A 92 5.58 -13.78 5.60
C ILE A 92 6.08 -14.88 4.66
N LYS A 93 5.31 -15.18 3.60
CA LYS A 93 5.65 -16.21 2.62
C LYS A 93 6.72 -15.79 1.60
N ASN A 94 6.89 -14.47 1.39
CA ASN A 94 7.83 -13.91 0.43
C ASN A 94 8.57 -12.75 1.10
N PRO A 95 9.55 -13.03 1.94
CA PRO A 95 10.31 -11.99 2.63
C PRO A 95 11.15 -11.17 1.63
N ILE A 96 11.32 -9.90 1.94
CA ILE A 96 12.25 -9.02 1.22
C ILE A 96 13.68 -9.37 1.66
N ASP A 97 14.52 -9.71 0.70
CA ASP A 97 15.93 -9.93 0.98
C ASP A 97 16.66 -8.59 1.12
N THR A 98 17.37 -8.43 2.23
CA THR A 98 18.07 -7.20 2.55
C THR A 98 19.43 -7.51 3.14
N THR A 99 20.49 -7.12 2.43
CA THR A 99 21.88 -7.38 2.82
C THR A 99 22.71 -6.11 2.69
N VAL A 100 23.72 -5.97 3.56
CA VAL A 100 24.78 -4.97 3.42
C VAL A 100 26.08 -5.72 3.22
N LYS A 101 26.76 -5.49 2.11
CA LYS A 101 28.04 -6.10 1.78
C LYS A 101 28.90 -5.11 1.00
N ASP A 102 30.19 -5.02 1.38
CA ASP A 102 31.18 -4.18 0.69
C ASP A 102 30.71 -2.70 0.54
N GLY A 103 30.04 -2.16 1.58
CA GLY A 103 29.52 -0.80 1.57
C GLY A 103 28.29 -0.59 0.66
N GLN A 104 27.68 -1.66 0.17
CA GLN A 104 26.47 -1.62 -0.63
C GLN A 104 25.31 -2.24 0.12
N LEU A 105 24.21 -1.49 0.26
CA LEU A 105 22.91 -1.98 0.67
C LEU A 105 22.18 -2.54 -0.54
N ALA A 106 21.89 -3.83 -0.54
CA ALA A 106 21.07 -4.49 -1.55
C ALA A 106 19.70 -4.85 -0.95
N ILE A 107 18.64 -4.49 -1.66
CA ILE A 107 17.25 -4.83 -1.32
C ILE A 107 16.61 -5.47 -2.54
N ASN A 108 16.09 -6.69 -2.37
CA ASN A 108 15.43 -7.42 -3.43
C ASN A 108 14.06 -7.92 -2.95
N ASP A 109 13.03 -7.42 -3.61
CA ASP A 109 11.68 -7.94 -3.48
C ASP A 109 11.53 -9.11 -4.46
N ASN A 110 11.67 -10.34 -3.96
CA ASN A 110 11.58 -11.57 -4.74
C ASN A 110 10.19 -11.84 -5.33
N ASN A 111 9.27 -10.90 -5.29
CA ASN A 111 7.95 -10.98 -5.91
C ASN A 111 8.04 -10.86 -7.44
N THR A 112 8.63 -11.86 -8.08
CA THR A 112 8.75 -11.93 -9.56
C THR A 112 7.43 -12.18 -10.28
N LYS A 113 6.34 -12.40 -9.56
CA LYS A 113 4.98 -12.49 -10.14
C LYS A 113 4.17 -11.31 -9.66
N LEU A 114 3.93 -10.36 -10.57
CA LEU A 114 2.82 -9.42 -10.45
C LEU A 114 1.55 -10.26 -10.29
N ASP A 115 1.11 -10.43 -9.05
CA ASP A 115 -0.20 -11.00 -8.78
C ASP A 115 -1.22 -9.97 -9.27
N SER A 116 -1.71 -10.20 -10.49
CA SER A 116 -2.59 -9.29 -11.22
C SER A 116 -3.94 -9.05 -10.52
N THR A 117 -4.15 -9.67 -9.36
CA THR A 117 -5.36 -9.55 -8.54
C THR A 117 -5.29 -8.47 -7.47
N SER A 118 -4.09 -7.96 -7.13
CA SER A 118 -3.91 -6.83 -6.17
C SER A 118 -3.85 -5.47 -6.87
N LYS A 119 -4.79 -5.17 -7.74
CA LYS A 119 -4.83 -3.92 -8.52
C LYS A 119 -5.34 -2.70 -7.75
N LYS A 120 -4.98 -2.49 -6.52
CA LYS A 120 -5.14 -1.18 -5.88
C LYS A 120 -3.79 -0.50 -5.74
N HIS A 121 -3.21 -0.09 -6.88
CA HIS A 121 -2.17 0.94 -6.85
C HIS A 121 -2.83 2.25 -6.47
N ILE A 122 -2.58 2.68 -5.27
CA ILE A 122 -2.91 4.03 -4.84
C ILE A 122 -1.79 4.91 -5.38
N ASN A 123 -2.02 5.52 -6.54
CA ASN A 123 -1.15 6.56 -7.07
C ASN A 123 -1.29 7.80 -6.19
N PHE A 124 -0.33 8.05 -5.32
CA PHE A 124 -0.27 9.29 -4.58
C PHE A 124 0.52 10.33 -5.36
N PHE A 125 -0.11 11.48 -5.58
CA PHE A 125 0.53 12.70 -6.02
C PHE A 125 1.41 13.24 -4.89
N GLY A 126 2.65 12.77 -4.83
CA GLY A 126 3.67 13.31 -3.93
C GLY A 126 3.69 12.68 -2.54
N LEU A 127 4.82 12.07 -2.19
CA LEU A 127 5.12 11.52 -0.87
C LEU A 127 5.17 12.60 0.24
N LYS A 128 5.12 13.89 -0.09
CA LYS A 128 4.88 14.98 0.89
C LYS A 128 3.55 14.81 1.62
N ASP A 129 2.56 14.21 0.96
CA ASP A 129 1.26 13.93 1.54
C ASP A 129 1.33 12.75 2.54
N LEU A 130 2.36 11.90 2.45
CA LEU A 130 2.64 10.83 3.41
C LEU A 130 3.00 11.35 4.81
N ILE A 131 3.48 12.58 4.92
CA ILE A 131 3.90 13.18 6.20
C ILE A 131 2.73 13.93 6.85
N SER A 132 1.71 14.32 6.09
CA SER A 132 0.63 15.21 6.52
C SER A 132 -0.79 14.64 6.50
N LEU A 133 -1.00 13.40 6.02
CA LEU A 133 -2.35 12.85 5.83
C LEU A 133 -2.84 11.96 6.98
N SER A 134 -4.14 12.02 7.19
CA SER A 134 -4.90 11.34 8.24
C SER A 134 -4.66 9.83 8.32
N SER A 135 -4.63 9.32 9.53
CA SER A 135 -4.13 8.02 9.99
C SER A 135 -4.48 6.73 9.20
N ALA A 136 -5.54 6.70 8.42
CA ALA A 136 -5.96 5.48 7.72
C ALA A 136 -5.29 5.30 6.35
N ILE A 137 -5.14 6.38 5.58
CA ILE A 137 -4.45 6.37 4.27
C ILE A 137 -2.95 6.18 4.48
N ASP A 138 -2.39 6.76 5.55
CA ASP A 138 -1.01 6.58 5.98
C ASP A 138 -0.62 5.11 6.19
N GLN A 139 -1.51 4.31 6.76
CA GLN A 139 -1.21 2.91 7.03
C GLN A 139 -1.10 2.06 5.75
N GLU A 140 -1.99 2.27 4.79
CA GLU A 140 -1.97 1.48 3.53
C GLU A 140 -0.74 1.84 2.67
N VAL A 141 -0.38 3.12 2.63
CA VAL A 141 0.82 3.56 1.90
C VAL A 141 2.10 3.07 2.57
N ARG A 142 2.16 3.10 3.90
CA ARG A 142 3.31 2.56 4.66
C ARG A 142 3.49 1.06 4.43
N LYS A 143 2.41 0.30 4.30
CA LYS A 143 2.48 -1.13 3.99
C LYS A 143 3.11 -1.42 2.64
N GLN A 144 3.10 -0.44 1.73
CA GLN A 144 3.65 -0.54 0.38
C GLN A 144 4.91 0.34 0.20
N THR A 145 5.59 0.72 1.29
CA THR A 145 6.75 1.60 1.21
C THR A 145 7.94 1.01 1.95
N ILE A 146 9.07 0.91 1.25
CA ILE A 146 10.39 0.67 1.86
C ILE A 146 10.94 2.04 2.26
N ILE A 147 11.22 2.22 3.56
CA ILE A 147 11.76 3.46 4.10
C ILE A 147 13.19 3.23 4.54
N ILE A 148 14.12 3.96 3.94
CA ILE A 148 15.53 4.01 4.34
C ILE A 148 15.74 5.34 5.05
N THR A 149 16.09 5.28 6.33
CA THR A 149 16.41 6.46 7.12
C THR A 149 17.91 6.52 7.33
N LEU A 150 18.53 7.60 6.86
CA LEU A 150 19.96 7.84 6.90
C LEU A 150 20.31 8.83 8.02
N PRO A 151 21.47 8.74 8.66
CA PRO A 151 22.03 9.84 9.45
C PRO A 151 22.09 11.14 8.63
N LYS A 152 21.86 12.30 9.27
CA LYS A 152 21.84 13.62 8.58
C LYS A 152 23.08 13.94 7.74
N LYS A 153 24.23 13.41 8.10
CA LYS A 153 25.51 13.67 7.42
C LYS A 153 25.86 12.60 6.39
N GLN A 154 25.08 11.54 6.28
CA GLN A 154 25.36 10.45 5.35
C GLN A 154 24.96 10.84 3.94
N THR A 155 25.89 10.68 3.02
CA THR A 155 25.68 10.86 1.58
C THR A 155 25.71 9.50 0.89
N ILE A 156 24.81 9.28 -0.05
CA ILE A 156 24.81 8.10 -0.91
C ILE A 156 25.60 8.45 -2.18
N ASP A 157 26.67 7.73 -2.44
CA ASP A 157 27.51 7.95 -3.62
C ASP A 157 26.83 7.44 -4.89
N PHE A 158 26.15 6.29 -4.78
CA PHE A 158 25.46 5.69 -5.93
C PHE A 158 24.14 5.00 -5.50
N LEU A 159 23.05 5.37 -6.15
CA LEU A 159 21.75 4.73 -6.03
C LEU A 159 21.38 4.06 -7.35
N LYS A 160 21.15 2.75 -7.30
CA LYS A 160 20.48 2.02 -8.37
C LYS A 160 19.10 1.61 -7.89
N ALA A 161 18.06 2.03 -8.60
CA ALA A 161 16.69 1.71 -8.28
C ALA A 161 15.96 1.17 -9.52
N ASP A 162 15.56 -0.09 -9.47
CA ASP A 162 14.74 -0.75 -10.49
C ASP A 162 13.38 -1.09 -9.88
N LEU A 163 12.39 -0.26 -10.18
CA LEU A 163 11.05 -0.37 -9.63
C LEU A 163 10.06 -0.63 -10.77
N ALA A 164 9.44 -1.82 -10.77
CA ALA A 164 8.45 -2.14 -11.79
C ALA A 164 7.17 -1.32 -11.61
N THR A 165 6.73 -1.12 -10.36
CA THR A 165 5.64 -0.20 -10.00
C THR A 165 5.96 0.42 -8.65
N GLY A 166 5.77 1.75 -8.53
CA GLY A 166 6.00 2.45 -7.26
C GLY A 166 6.55 3.85 -7.46
N ASN A 167 6.59 4.62 -6.40
CA ASN A 167 7.14 5.97 -6.40
C ASN A 167 8.49 5.99 -5.68
N LEU A 168 9.38 6.87 -6.14
CA LEU A 168 10.68 7.12 -5.53
C LEU A 168 10.72 8.53 -4.96
N ASP A 169 11.01 8.66 -3.65
CA ASP A 169 11.21 9.96 -3.00
C ASP A 169 12.62 10.04 -2.40
N LEU A 170 13.40 10.98 -2.91
CA LEU A 170 14.74 11.34 -2.46
C LEU A 170 14.79 12.75 -1.87
N SER A 171 13.63 13.35 -1.59
CA SER A 171 13.51 14.78 -1.28
C SER A 171 14.26 15.23 -0.03
N ASN A 172 14.55 14.32 0.90
CA ASN A 172 15.25 14.59 2.15
C ASN A 172 16.53 13.77 2.28
N SER A 173 17.21 13.49 1.17
CA SER A 173 18.46 12.74 1.15
C SER A 173 19.47 13.37 0.19
N THR A 174 20.74 13.08 0.38
CA THR A 174 21.80 13.50 -0.53
C THR A 174 22.32 12.28 -1.29
N VAL A 175 22.08 12.27 -2.61
CA VAL A 175 22.52 11.22 -3.52
C VAL A 175 23.38 11.87 -4.62
N ARG A 176 24.61 11.41 -4.80
CA ARG A 176 25.54 11.98 -5.79
C ARG A 176 25.24 11.52 -7.21
N GLN A 177 24.96 10.25 -7.37
CA GLN A 177 24.66 9.64 -8.66
C GLN A 177 23.51 8.64 -8.51
N ALA A 178 22.59 8.65 -9.46
CA ALA A 178 21.47 7.73 -9.47
C ALA A 178 21.24 7.12 -10.86
N ASP A 179 20.97 5.82 -10.89
CA ASP A 179 20.48 5.07 -12.04
C ASP A 179 19.09 4.55 -11.66
N ILE A 180 18.07 5.15 -12.26
CA ILE A 180 16.68 4.94 -11.87
C ILE A 180 15.89 4.42 -13.06
N ASN A 181 15.37 3.20 -12.93
CA ASN A 181 14.44 2.60 -13.86
C ASN A 181 13.07 2.45 -13.19
N LEU A 182 12.09 3.21 -13.67
CA LEU A 182 10.69 3.18 -13.21
C LEU A 182 9.79 2.84 -14.39
N ASN A 183 9.18 1.66 -14.37
CA ASN A 183 8.25 1.28 -15.44
C ASN A 183 6.89 1.98 -15.28
N ILE A 184 6.37 2.02 -14.05
CA ILE A 184 5.12 2.70 -13.69
C ILE A 184 5.30 3.41 -12.36
N GLY A 185 5.27 4.72 -12.33
CA GLY A 185 5.42 5.50 -11.11
C GLY A 185 5.91 6.92 -11.34
N THR A 186 6.12 7.63 -10.25
CA THR A 186 6.62 9.01 -10.24
C THR A 186 7.85 9.08 -9.35
N TRP A 187 8.81 9.91 -9.71
CA TRP A 187 9.97 10.19 -8.88
C TRP A 187 10.01 11.66 -8.49
N LEU A 188 10.39 11.91 -7.26
CA LEU A 188 10.55 13.24 -6.68
C LEU A 188 12.01 13.44 -6.29
N LEU A 189 12.63 14.40 -6.94
CA LEU A 189 13.93 14.94 -6.52
C LEU A 189 13.67 16.37 -6.08
N LEU A 190 13.98 16.71 -4.82
CA LEU A 190 14.12 18.10 -4.46
C LEU A 190 15.49 18.59 -4.88
N LYS A 191 15.48 19.71 -5.57
CA LYS A 191 16.61 20.41 -6.14
C LYS A 191 17.67 20.69 -5.08
N TRP A 192 18.90 20.48 -5.49
CA TRP A 192 20.18 20.83 -4.89
C TRP A 192 20.29 22.30 -4.51
#